data_21c43e7ff115d0772edbba41465d70bc
#
_entry.id   21c43e7ff115d0772edbba41465d70bc
#
_cell.length_a   1.000
_cell.length_b   1.000
_cell.length_c   1.000
_cell.angle_alpha   90.00
_cell.angle_beta   90.00
_cell.angle_gamma   90.00
#
_symmetry.space_group_name_H-M   'P 1'
#
loop_
_entity.id
_entity.type
_entity.pdbx_description
1 polymer ?
#
loop_
_entity_poly.entity_id
_entity_poly.type
_entity_poly.pdbx_seq_one_letter_code
_entity_poly.pdbx_strand_id
1 'polypeptide(L)'
;EPIKIADYFHEEIKSGMIEMGYSIDWRREFTTIVPGYQKFIEWQITTLKENGKIIQGSHPVGWCPKDQNPVSQHDTMGDVEPKIDDKNFLVKFSFGEFVFPVTTLRPETIFGVTNLWVNPNVIYKKVTVDNETWIVSEQCANKIVFFEKQVKIIGDIAGSEIIGKTAIAPNNGNEIPILPAEFVEPGMGTGLVMSVPAHAPKDYQALMDLKAKNHELASKIEPIPIIVTPGYDAYPGKQICEKLGVSNQTDEKLEEATKELYLKEFTDGKLNEKCEQFNNEKVQYG
;
A
#
# COMPACT_ATOMS: atom_id res chain seq x y z
N GLU A 1 1.64 23.74 -37.77
CA GLU A 1 1.34 24.50 -36.52
C GLU A 1 0.03 23.96 -35.94
N PRO A 2 -0.04 23.58 -34.67
CA PRO A 2 -1.24 22.99 -34.05
C PRO A 2 -2.48 23.87 -34.17
N ILE A 3 -2.32 25.19 -34.11
CA ILE A 3 -3.43 26.14 -34.21
C ILE A 3 -4.18 26.04 -35.54
N LYS A 4 -3.47 25.84 -36.65
CA LYS A 4 -4.10 25.68 -37.97
C LYS A 4 -4.96 24.44 -38.09
N ILE A 5 -4.59 23.39 -37.36
CA ILE A 5 -5.38 22.16 -37.29
C ILE A 5 -6.65 22.43 -36.49
N ALA A 6 -6.51 23.13 -35.34
CA ALA A 6 -7.63 23.49 -34.51
C ALA A 6 -8.63 24.40 -35.24
N ASP A 7 -8.13 25.42 -35.94
CA ASP A 7 -8.97 26.35 -36.73
C ASP A 7 -9.70 25.63 -37.87
N TYR A 8 -9.03 24.71 -38.56
CA TYR A 8 -9.67 23.92 -39.62
C TYR A 8 -10.84 23.08 -39.08
N PHE A 9 -10.60 22.31 -38.01
CA PHE A 9 -11.67 21.48 -37.44
C PHE A 9 -12.75 22.29 -36.74
N HIS A 10 -12.43 23.47 -36.24
CA HIS A 10 -13.41 24.40 -35.68
C HIS A 10 -14.48 24.78 -36.75
N GLU A 11 -14.04 25.22 -37.94
CA GLU A 11 -14.93 25.57 -39.05
C GLU A 11 -15.72 24.36 -39.56
N GLU A 12 -15.11 23.17 -39.66
CA GLU A 12 -15.78 21.94 -40.06
C GLU A 12 -16.89 21.56 -39.07
N ILE A 13 -16.62 21.60 -37.76
CA ILE A 13 -17.59 21.31 -36.71
C ILE A 13 -18.74 22.33 -36.74
N LYS A 14 -18.42 23.60 -36.87
CA LYS A 14 -19.42 24.69 -36.95
C LYS A 14 -20.32 24.52 -38.15
N SER A 15 -19.77 24.29 -39.33
CA SER A 15 -20.53 24.02 -40.57
C SER A 15 -21.46 22.84 -40.40
N GLY A 16 -20.97 21.72 -39.85
CA GLY A 16 -21.81 20.54 -39.61
C GLY A 16 -22.96 20.80 -38.63
N MET A 17 -22.73 21.57 -37.57
CA MET A 17 -23.79 21.96 -36.63
C MET A 17 -24.85 22.87 -37.27
N ILE A 18 -24.42 23.81 -38.13
CA ILE A 18 -25.33 24.66 -38.88
C ILE A 18 -26.16 23.84 -39.85
N GLU A 19 -25.56 22.94 -40.63
CA GLU A 19 -26.25 22.05 -41.57
C GLU A 19 -27.26 21.15 -40.88
N MET A 20 -26.96 20.68 -39.67
CA MET A 20 -27.90 19.88 -38.87
C MET A 20 -28.99 20.71 -38.20
N GLY A 21 -28.98 22.02 -38.34
CA GLY A 21 -29.99 22.92 -37.79
C GLY A 21 -29.93 23.12 -36.28
N TYR A 22 -28.78 22.97 -35.65
CA TYR A 22 -28.62 23.27 -34.22
C TYR A 22 -28.93 24.74 -33.92
N SER A 23 -29.77 24.99 -32.92
CA SER A 23 -30.14 26.34 -32.46
C SER A 23 -29.05 26.91 -31.53
N ILE A 24 -27.99 27.42 -32.14
CA ILE A 24 -26.81 27.99 -31.43
C ILE A 24 -26.68 29.47 -31.79
N ASP A 25 -26.40 30.31 -30.80
CA ASP A 25 -26.04 31.72 -31.03
C ASP A 25 -24.58 31.89 -31.41
N TRP A 26 -24.25 31.74 -32.68
CA TRP A 26 -22.89 31.85 -33.24
C TRP A 26 -22.23 33.22 -33.04
N ARG A 27 -22.94 34.24 -32.55
CA ARG A 27 -22.36 35.51 -32.15
C ARG A 27 -21.58 35.45 -30.87
N ARG A 28 -21.74 34.40 -30.08
CA ARG A 28 -21.06 34.17 -28.79
C ARG A 28 -20.00 33.08 -28.83
N GLU A 29 -19.42 32.93 -29.98
CA GLU A 29 -18.37 31.97 -30.22
C GLU A 29 -17.04 32.42 -29.57
N PHE A 30 -16.37 31.53 -28.87
CA PHE A 30 -15.03 31.76 -28.35
C PHE A 30 -14.25 30.45 -28.25
N THR A 31 -12.95 30.55 -28.21
CA THR A 31 -12.04 29.42 -27.92
C THR A 31 -11.22 29.70 -26.67
N THR A 32 -10.69 28.67 -26.06
CA THR A 32 -9.88 28.78 -24.83
C THR A 32 -8.55 29.51 -25.04
N ILE A 33 -8.15 29.72 -26.29
CA ILE A 33 -6.90 30.43 -26.67
C ILE A 33 -7.11 31.90 -26.92
N VAL A 34 -8.35 32.46 -26.90
CA VAL A 34 -8.57 33.89 -27.09
C VAL A 34 -8.02 34.69 -25.91
N PRO A 35 -7.43 35.89 -26.16
CA PRO A 35 -6.77 36.68 -25.12
C PRO A 35 -7.67 37.01 -23.91
N GLY A 36 -8.96 37.22 -24.15
CA GLY A 36 -9.94 37.50 -23.08
C GLY A 36 -10.11 36.33 -22.11
N TYR A 37 -10.18 35.10 -22.65
CA TYR A 37 -10.28 33.90 -21.83
C TYR A 37 -8.97 33.63 -21.04
N GLN A 38 -7.82 33.79 -21.70
CA GLN A 38 -6.50 33.65 -21.04
C GLN A 38 -6.37 34.61 -19.86
N LYS A 39 -6.71 35.88 -20.02
CA LYS A 39 -6.70 36.89 -18.94
C LYS A 39 -7.64 36.52 -17.79
N PHE A 40 -8.80 35.94 -18.11
CA PHE A 40 -9.72 35.46 -17.08
C PHE A 40 -9.10 34.32 -16.26
N ILE A 41 -8.47 33.36 -16.92
CA ILE A 41 -7.78 32.25 -16.22
C ILE A 41 -6.60 32.77 -15.37
N GLU A 42 -5.80 33.68 -15.90
CA GLU A 42 -4.72 34.34 -15.14
C GLU A 42 -5.25 35.03 -13.87
N TRP A 43 -6.33 35.79 -14.02
CA TRP A 43 -6.99 36.45 -12.91
C TRP A 43 -7.52 35.43 -11.89
N GLN A 44 -8.18 34.35 -12.34
CA GLN A 44 -8.72 33.32 -11.47
C GLN A 44 -7.61 32.64 -10.66
N ILE A 45 -6.54 32.20 -11.32
CA ILE A 45 -5.39 31.55 -10.68
C ILE A 45 -4.73 32.49 -9.67
N THR A 46 -4.50 33.77 -10.05
CA THR A 46 -3.90 34.77 -9.17
C THR A 46 -4.76 34.96 -7.91
N THR A 47 -6.06 35.19 -8.12
CA THR A 47 -7.00 35.38 -7.00
C THR A 47 -7.04 34.18 -6.05
N LEU A 48 -7.08 32.95 -6.58
CA LEU A 48 -7.07 31.75 -5.76
C LEU A 48 -5.75 31.57 -4.99
N LYS A 49 -4.62 31.91 -5.63
CA LYS A 49 -3.31 31.88 -4.98
C LYS A 49 -3.19 32.91 -3.85
N GLU A 50 -3.62 34.14 -4.09
CA GLU A 50 -3.64 35.22 -3.08
C GLU A 50 -4.52 34.86 -1.88
N ASN A 51 -5.61 34.14 -2.11
CA ASN A 51 -6.49 33.64 -1.06
C ASN A 51 -6.02 32.30 -0.42
N GLY A 52 -4.82 31.82 -0.74
CA GLY A 52 -4.26 30.59 -0.20
C GLY A 52 -5.01 29.31 -0.57
N LYS A 53 -5.80 29.35 -1.66
CA LYS A 53 -6.57 28.19 -2.16
C LYS A 53 -5.80 27.33 -3.13
N ILE A 54 -4.70 27.83 -3.66
CA ILE A 54 -3.77 27.10 -4.54
C ILE A 54 -2.40 27.11 -3.88
N ILE A 55 -1.85 25.92 -3.71
CA ILE A 55 -0.50 25.68 -3.22
C ILE A 55 0.27 24.82 -4.23
N GLN A 56 1.59 24.95 -4.24
CA GLN A 56 2.46 24.03 -4.96
C GLN A 56 2.84 22.89 -4.02
N GLY A 57 2.70 21.65 -4.48
CA GLY A 57 3.04 20.48 -3.70
C GLY A 57 3.23 19.26 -4.59
N SER A 58 3.60 18.15 -3.95
CA SER A 58 3.74 16.84 -4.60
C SER A 58 2.66 15.91 -4.08
N HIS A 59 2.14 15.05 -4.96
CA HIS A 59 1.20 13.98 -4.60
C HIS A 59 1.45 12.76 -5.47
N PRO A 60 1.10 11.54 -5.01
CA PRO A 60 1.21 10.33 -5.80
C PRO A 60 0.31 10.39 -7.03
N VAL A 61 0.84 9.94 -8.17
CA VAL A 61 0.09 9.78 -9.43
C VAL A 61 0.36 8.41 -10.01
N GLY A 62 -0.57 7.89 -10.83
CA GLY A 62 -0.32 6.72 -11.65
C GLY A 62 0.86 6.98 -12.59
N TRP A 63 1.72 6.00 -12.78
CA TRP A 63 2.92 6.13 -13.61
C TRP A 63 3.09 4.91 -14.52
N CYS A 64 3.26 5.14 -15.81
CA CYS A 64 3.62 4.09 -16.75
C CYS A 64 5.15 3.98 -16.85
N PRO A 65 5.76 2.89 -16.36
CA PRO A 65 7.22 2.74 -16.43
C PRO A 65 7.74 2.53 -17.85
N LYS A 66 6.90 2.06 -18.77
CA LYS A 66 7.24 1.86 -20.17
C LYS A 66 7.33 3.17 -20.94
N ASP A 67 6.32 4.01 -20.76
CA ASP A 67 6.23 5.30 -21.46
C ASP A 67 6.90 6.43 -20.65
N GLN A 68 7.31 6.16 -19.41
CA GLN A 68 7.91 7.11 -18.48
C GLN A 68 7.08 8.39 -18.33
N ASN A 69 5.77 8.21 -18.19
CA ASN A 69 4.82 9.32 -18.16
C ASN A 69 3.73 9.09 -17.09
N PRO A 70 3.20 10.16 -16.46
CA PRO A 70 2.01 10.06 -15.64
C PRO A 70 0.84 9.51 -16.45
N VAL A 71 0.02 8.66 -15.83
CA VAL A 71 -1.19 8.11 -16.43
C VAL A 71 -2.42 8.48 -15.61
N SER A 72 -3.49 8.82 -16.32
CA SER A 72 -4.80 9.06 -15.76
C SER A 72 -5.72 7.86 -16.01
N GLN A 73 -6.95 7.95 -15.51
CA GLN A 73 -7.98 6.95 -15.77
C GLN A 73 -8.17 6.68 -17.27
N HIS A 74 -8.15 7.74 -18.09
CA HIS A 74 -8.37 7.63 -19.55
C HIS A 74 -7.21 6.96 -20.31
N ASP A 75 -6.06 6.85 -19.69
CA ASP A 75 -4.88 6.19 -20.27
C ASP A 75 -4.84 4.69 -19.96
N THR A 76 -5.78 4.21 -19.13
CA THR A 76 -5.88 2.79 -18.75
C THR A 76 -6.90 2.04 -19.60
N MET A 77 -6.67 0.76 -19.85
CA MET A 77 -7.65 -0.07 -20.55
C MET A 77 -8.95 -0.17 -19.75
N GLY A 78 -10.07 0.23 -20.37
CA GLY A 78 -11.40 0.18 -19.75
C GLY A 78 -11.71 1.33 -18.81
N ASP A 79 -11.00 2.46 -18.91
CA ASP A 79 -11.20 3.66 -18.06
C ASP A 79 -11.19 3.34 -16.55
N VAL A 80 -10.35 2.39 -16.14
CA VAL A 80 -10.24 1.99 -14.74
C VAL A 80 -9.39 3.01 -13.99
N GLU A 81 -9.98 3.66 -13.00
CA GLU A 81 -9.25 4.54 -12.11
C GLU A 81 -8.22 3.73 -11.30
N PRO A 82 -6.91 4.09 -11.35
CA PRO A 82 -5.92 3.46 -10.51
C PRO A 82 -6.32 3.68 -9.04
N LYS A 83 -6.51 2.60 -8.30
CA LYS A 83 -6.74 2.70 -6.86
C LYS A 83 -5.42 3.08 -6.19
N ILE A 84 -5.41 4.25 -5.59
CA ILE A 84 -4.33 4.68 -4.69
C ILE A 84 -4.80 4.39 -3.28
N ASP A 85 -4.06 3.55 -2.55
CA ASP A 85 -4.34 3.32 -1.14
C ASP A 85 -3.98 4.58 -0.36
N ASP A 86 -4.97 5.25 0.17
CA ASP A 86 -4.81 6.51 0.90
C ASP A 86 -4.05 6.36 2.22
N LYS A 87 -4.00 5.15 2.78
CA LYS A 87 -3.47 4.92 4.13
C LYS A 87 -2.66 3.64 4.22
N ASN A 88 -1.35 3.77 4.11
CA ASN A 88 -0.41 2.77 4.56
C ASN A 88 0.13 3.15 5.93
N PHE A 89 -0.11 2.31 6.92
CA PHE A 89 0.45 2.50 8.25
C PHE A 89 1.86 1.92 8.30
N LEU A 90 2.78 2.69 8.86
CA LEU A 90 4.15 2.27 9.07
C LEU A 90 4.35 1.93 10.53
N VAL A 91 4.40 0.66 10.86
CA VAL A 91 4.63 0.16 12.21
C VAL A 91 6.12 -0.05 12.43
N LYS A 92 6.69 0.60 13.44
CA LYS A 92 8.13 0.57 13.71
C LYS A 92 8.46 -0.46 14.78
N PHE A 93 9.18 -1.51 14.40
CA PHE A 93 9.74 -2.49 15.33
C PHE A 93 11.21 -2.13 15.63
N SER A 94 11.63 -2.22 16.90
CA SER A 94 13.01 -1.95 17.25
C SER A 94 13.89 -3.19 17.05
N PHE A 95 15.07 -3.00 16.48
CA PHE A 95 16.07 -4.06 16.24
C PHE A 95 17.46 -3.56 16.61
N GLY A 96 17.82 -3.68 17.88
CA GLY A 96 19.02 -3.05 18.43
C GLY A 96 18.98 -1.53 18.24
N GLU A 97 19.96 -0.98 17.52
CA GLU A 97 20.01 0.45 17.16
C GLU A 97 19.21 0.80 15.90
N PHE A 98 18.65 -0.20 15.22
CA PHE A 98 17.91 -0.06 13.97
C PHE A 98 16.40 -0.12 14.20
N VAL A 99 15.68 0.35 13.21
CA VAL A 99 14.21 0.24 13.13
C VAL A 99 13.84 -0.61 11.92
N PHE A 100 12.94 -1.56 12.11
CA PHE A 100 12.23 -2.25 11.05
C PHE A 100 10.87 -1.58 10.85
N PRO A 101 10.74 -0.69 9.85
CA PRO A 101 9.45 -0.12 9.51
C PRO A 101 8.68 -1.13 8.67
N VAL A 102 7.55 -1.60 9.14
CA VAL A 102 6.69 -2.56 8.45
C VAL A 102 5.42 -1.87 8.00
N THR A 103 5.09 -1.96 6.73
CA THR A 103 3.84 -1.42 6.20
C THR A 103 2.69 -2.40 6.41
N THR A 104 1.54 -1.87 6.81
CA THR A 104 0.29 -2.63 6.93
C THR A 104 -0.92 -1.76 6.58
N LEU A 105 -1.95 -2.37 6.02
CA LEU A 105 -3.27 -1.77 5.83
C LEU A 105 -4.18 -2.01 7.04
N ARG A 106 -3.76 -2.90 7.97
CA ARG A 106 -4.53 -3.34 9.13
C ARG A 106 -3.74 -3.13 10.42
N PRO A 107 -3.57 -1.86 10.88
CA PRO A 107 -2.73 -1.53 12.03
C PRO A 107 -3.22 -2.17 13.34
N GLU A 108 -4.52 -2.42 13.48
CA GLU A 108 -5.10 -3.10 14.63
C GLU A 108 -4.53 -4.51 14.83
N THR A 109 -4.04 -5.14 13.77
CA THR A 109 -3.52 -6.50 13.86
C THR A 109 -2.17 -6.61 14.58
N ILE A 110 -1.55 -5.48 14.93
CA ILE A 110 -0.30 -5.46 15.73
C ILE A 110 -0.44 -6.22 17.07
N PHE A 111 -1.65 -6.29 17.65
CA PHE A 111 -1.89 -7.03 18.89
C PHE A 111 -1.82 -8.55 18.72
N GLY A 112 -1.93 -9.03 17.49
CA GLY A 112 -1.81 -10.45 17.12
C GLY A 112 -0.46 -10.81 16.51
N VAL A 113 0.50 -9.88 16.48
CA VAL A 113 1.81 -10.14 15.87
C VAL A 113 2.58 -11.20 16.66
N THR A 114 3.14 -12.16 15.92
CA THR A 114 3.91 -13.26 16.50
C THR A 114 5.37 -13.29 16.08
N ASN A 115 5.68 -12.78 14.90
CA ASN A 115 7.02 -12.74 14.33
C ASN A 115 7.09 -11.72 13.20
N LEU A 116 8.30 -11.44 12.73
CA LEU A 116 8.52 -10.74 11.46
C LEU A 116 8.96 -11.73 10.38
N TRP A 117 8.49 -11.51 9.16
CA TRP A 117 8.95 -12.23 7.97
C TRP A 117 9.99 -11.42 7.21
N VAL A 118 11.11 -12.07 6.87
CA VAL A 118 12.22 -11.52 6.10
C VAL A 118 12.58 -12.50 4.98
N ASN A 119 12.82 -12.00 3.79
CA ASN A 119 13.29 -12.84 2.69
C ASN A 119 14.79 -13.10 2.82
N PRO A 120 15.21 -14.36 2.98
CA PRO A 120 16.63 -14.71 3.16
C PRO A 120 17.51 -14.36 1.96
N ASN A 121 16.93 -14.27 0.76
CA ASN A 121 17.62 -14.07 -0.51
C ASN A 121 17.77 -12.59 -0.90
N VAL A 122 17.24 -11.67 -0.07
CA VAL A 122 17.25 -10.22 -0.32
C VAL A 122 18.38 -9.56 0.43
N ILE A 123 19.07 -8.63 -0.23
CA ILE A 123 19.99 -7.68 0.40
C ILE A 123 19.21 -6.44 0.79
N TYR A 124 19.06 -6.21 2.08
CA TYR A 124 18.41 -5.04 2.64
C TYR A 124 19.39 -3.87 2.76
N LYS A 125 18.88 -2.66 2.74
CA LYS A 125 19.63 -1.42 2.90
C LYS A 125 19.49 -0.89 4.33
N LYS A 126 20.58 -0.46 4.92
CA LYS A 126 20.60 0.39 6.10
C LYS A 126 20.49 1.83 5.63
N VAL A 127 19.42 2.51 6.03
CA VAL A 127 19.07 3.83 5.53
C VAL A 127 18.85 4.77 6.69
N THR A 128 19.55 5.89 6.74
CA THR A 128 19.17 6.97 7.67
C THR A 128 17.95 7.69 7.10
N VAL A 129 16.92 7.79 7.92
CA VAL A 129 15.69 8.49 7.61
C VAL A 129 15.44 9.48 8.76
N ASP A 130 15.63 10.76 8.47
CA ASP A 130 15.68 11.81 9.49
C ASP A 130 16.70 11.46 10.61
N ASN A 131 16.23 11.15 11.82
CA ASN A 131 17.09 10.81 12.99
C ASN A 131 17.13 9.31 13.30
N GLU A 132 16.56 8.45 12.47
CA GLU A 132 16.51 7.01 12.68
C GLU A 132 17.31 6.27 11.62
N THR A 133 17.79 5.08 11.94
CA THR A 133 18.39 4.16 10.96
C THR A 133 17.44 3.01 10.72
N TRP A 134 16.90 2.93 9.51
CA TRP A 134 15.97 1.89 9.09
C TRP A 134 16.67 0.79 8.31
N ILE A 135 16.15 -0.42 8.43
CA ILE A 135 16.48 -1.53 7.53
C ILE A 135 15.26 -1.78 6.65
N VAL A 136 15.45 -1.64 5.34
CA VAL A 136 14.39 -1.76 4.34
C VAL A 136 14.93 -2.38 3.06
N SER A 137 14.06 -2.82 2.16
CA SER A 137 14.49 -3.24 0.81
C SER A 137 15.08 -2.08 0.01
N GLU A 138 15.88 -2.39 -1.00
CA GLU A 138 16.43 -1.38 -1.91
C GLU A 138 15.33 -0.61 -2.64
N GLN A 139 14.27 -1.32 -3.06
CA GLN A 139 13.11 -0.72 -3.71
C GLN A 139 12.39 0.28 -2.79
N CYS A 140 12.26 -0.05 -1.51
CA CYS A 140 11.71 0.87 -0.52
C CYS A 140 12.63 2.07 -0.30
N ALA A 141 13.94 1.87 -0.14
CA ALA A 141 14.91 2.95 0.03
C ALA A 141 14.81 3.97 -1.11
N ASN A 142 14.65 3.50 -2.35
CA ASN A 142 14.48 4.36 -3.53
C ASN A 142 13.14 5.12 -3.54
N LYS A 143 12.10 4.61 -2.89
CA LYS A 143 10.79 5.26 -2.78
C LYS A 143 10.73 6.30 -1.66
N ILE A 144 11.41 6.06 -0.54
CA ILE A 144 11.33 6.93 0.65
C ILE A 144 11.78 8.36 0.33
N VAL A 145 12.71 8.56 -0.60
CA VAL A 145 13.17 9.89 -1.01
C VAL A 145 12.06 10.80 -1.53
N PHE A 146 10.96 10.21 -2.03
CA PHE A 146 9.80 10.97 -2.53
C PHE A 146 8.84 11.42 -1.40
N PHE A 147 9.05 10.99 -0.17
CA PHE A 147 8.22 11.37 1.00
C PHE A 147 8.76 12.60 1.75
N GLU A 148 9.55 13.44 1.09
CA GLU A 148 10.15 14.65 1.68
C GLU A 148 11.01 14.37 2.93
N LYS A 149 11.60 13.17 3.00
CA LYS A 149 12.49 12.74 4.07
C LYS A 149 13.96 12.92 3.70
N GLN A 150 14.78 13.24 4.69
CA GLN A 150 16.23 13.18 4.50
C GLN A 150 16.68 11.72 4.53
N VAL A 151 17.09 11.20 3.39
CA VAL A 151 17.40 9.78 3.21
C VAL A 151 18.83 9.60 2.74
N LYS A 152 19.58 8.72 3.41
CA LYS A 152 20.93 8.33 3.00
C LYS A 152 21.14 6.83 3.25
N ILE A 153 21.50 6.09 2.20
CA ILE A 153 21.94 4.70 2.34
C ILE A 153 23.33 4.69 2.95
N ILE A 154 23.50 3.95 4.04
CA ILE A 154 24.75 3.89 4.81
C ILE A 154 25.39 2.49 4.83
N GLY A 155 24.72 1.48 4.31
CA GLY A 155 25.25 0.11 4.21
C GLY A 155 24.20 -0.91 3.82
N ASP A 156 24.65 -2.13 3.75
CA ASP A 156 23.86 -3.30 3.38
C ASP A 156 23.79 -4.31 4.52
N ILE A 157 22.78 -5.16 4.51
CA ILE A 157 22.66 -6.33 5.39
C ILE A 157 21.90 -7.43 4.65
N ALA A 158 22.42 -8.64 4.64
CA ALA A 158 21.73 -9.76 4.04
C ALA A 158 20.52 -10.20 4.89
N GLY A 159 19.42 -10.59 4.26
CA GLY A 159 18.26 -11.11 4.96
C GLY A 159 18.61 -12.33 5.83
N SER A 160 19.52 -13.18 5.35
CA SER A 160 20.04 -14.33 6.11
C SER A 160 20.77 -13.96 7.40
N GLU A 161 21.34 -12.75 7.50
CA GLU A 161 22.00 -12.26 8.71
C GLU A 161 21.02 -11.73 9.78
N ILE A 162 19.79 -11.42 9.35
CA ILE A 162 18.73 -10.89 10.21
C ILE A 162 17.90 -12.03 10.81
N ILE A 163 17.69 -13.09 10.03
CA ILE A 163 16.89 -14.26 10.42
C ILE A 163 17.47 -14.92 11.67
N GLY A 164 16.59 -15.38 12.56
CA GLY A 164 16.95 -16.01 13.83
C GLY A 164 17.23 -15.01 14.97
N LYS A 165 17.26 -13.72 14.68
CA LYS A 165 17.32 -12.66 15.70
C LYS A 165 15.92 -12.27 16.16
N THR A 166 15.83 -11.34 17.12
CA THR A 166 14.57 -10.83 17.67
C THR A 166 14.42 -9.34 17.39
N ALA A 167 13.18 -8.90 17.21
CA ALA A 167 12.79 -7.52 17.17
C ALA A 167 11.79 -7.23 18.30
N ILE A 168 11.68 -5.97 18.72
CA ILE A 168 10.75 -5.56 19.79
C ILE A 168 9.50 -5.00 19.15
N ALA A 169 8.35 -5.58 19.51
CA ALA A 169 7.05 -5.13 19.05
C ALA A 169 6.63 -3.84 19.77
N PRO A 170 6.18 -2.80 19.04
CA PRO A 170 5.92 -1.48 19.65
C PRO A 170 4.68 -1.42 20.53
N ASN A 171 3.74 -2.37 20.39
CA ASN A 171 2.48 -2.38 21.14
C ASN A 171 2.64 -2.82 22.61
N ASN A 172 3.57 -3.71 22.91
CA ASN A 172 3.70 -4.32 24.25
C ASN A 172 5.15 -4.50 24.71
N GLY A 173 6.13 -4.15 23.88
CA GLY A 173 7.54 -4.32 24.18
C GLY A 173 8.06 -5.77 24.13
N ASN A 174 7.27 -6.70 23.66
CA ASN A 174 7.66 -8.11 23.57
C ASN A 174 8.72 -8.32 22.49
N GLU A 175 9.65 -9.22 22.77
CA GLU A 175 10.56 -9.74 21.77
C GLU A 175 9.85 -10.76 20.88
N ILE A 176 9.92 -10.54 19.58
CA ILE A 176 9.38 -11.45 18.57
C ILE A 176 10.49 -11.92 17.63
N PRO A 177 10.49 -13.20 17.22
CA PRO A 177 11.54 -13.73 16.34
C PRO A 177 11.38 -13.23 14.91
N ILE A 178 12.50 -13.17 14.20
CA ILE A 178 12.54 -12.88 12.77
C ILE A 178 12.74 -14.19 12.02
N LEU A 179 11.79 -14.55 11.19
CA LEU A 179 11.71 -15.82 10.49
C LEU A 179 11.84 -15.67 8.97
N PRO A 180 12.35 -16.70 8.28
CA PRO A 180 12.49 -16.68 6.83
C PRO A 180 11.16 -16.86 6.13
N ALA A 181 10.92 -16.06 5.07
CA ALA A 181 9.80 -16.26 4.17
C ALA A 181 10.14 -15.78 2.76
N GLU A 182 10.07 -16.68 1.80
CA GLU A 182 10.36 -16.37 0.39
C GLU A 182 9.24 -15.57 -0.29
N PHE A 183 8.03 -15.61 0.26
CA PHE A 183 6.90 -14.82 -0.24
C PHE A 183 7.04 -13.30 0.03
N VAL A 184 7.99 -12.88 0.85
CA VAL A 184 8.23 -11.46 1.12
C VAL A 184 8.88 -10.82 -0.10
N GLU A 185 8.10 -10.01 -0.80
CA GLU A 185 8.53 -9.31 -2.01
C GLU A 185 9.23 -8.00 -1.66
N PRO A 186 10.48 -7.79 -2.12
CA PRO A 186 11.23 -6.57 -1.81
C PRO A 186 10.62 -5.30 -2.45
N GLY A 187 9.82 -5.45 -3.51
CA GLY A 187 9.11 -4.34 -4.17
C GLY A 187 7.87 -3.87 -3.44
N MET A 188 7.34 -4.68 -2.50
CA MET A 188 6.11 -4.39 -1.76
C MET A 188 6.42 -3.79 -0.38
N GLY A 189 5.83 -2.63 -0.10
CA GLY A 189 6.01 -1.92 1.16
C GLY A 189 7.47 -1.65 1.47
N THR A 190 7.92 -2.09 2.62
CA THR A 190 9.31 -1.95 3.08
C THR A 190 10.19 -3.19 2.81
N GLY A 191 9.61 -4.24 2.23
CA GLY A 191 10.27 -5.54 2.08
C GLY A 191 10.34 -6.35 3.37
N LEU A 192 9.56 -5.96 4.39
CA LEU A 192 9.41 -6.63 5.68
C LEU A 192 7.92 -6.80 5.95
N VAL A 193 7.53 -7.90 6.56
CA VAL A 193 6.13 -8.21 6.86
C VAL A 193 5.97 -8.61 8.32
N MET A 194 5.00 -8.04 9.02
CA MET A 194 4.60 -8.52 10.34
C MET A 194 3.64 -9.72 10.18
N SER A 195 3.85 -10.73 10.98
CA SER A 195 3.08 -11.98 10.94
C SER A 195 1.93 -11.97 11.92
N VAL A 196 0.71 -12.21 11.41
CA VAL A 196 -0.50 -12.33 12.23
C VAL A 196 -1.24 -13.63 11.86
N PRO A 197 -0.71 -14.81 12.19
CA PRO A 197 -1.16 -16.09 11.66
C PRO A 197 -2.58 -16.48 12.07
N ALA A 198 -3.15 -15.85 13.11
CA ALA A 198 -4.55 -16.08 13.45
C ALA A 198 -5.52 -15.52 12.40
N HIS A 199 -5.16 -14.42 11.73
CA HIS A 199 -6.03 -13.62 10.86
C HIS A 199 -5.51 -13.43 9.43
N ALA A 200 -4.30 -13.89 9.12
CA ALA A 200 -3.69 -13.81 7.80
C ALA A 200 -3.38 -15.21 7.28
N PRO A 201 -4.11 -15.71 6.26
CA PRO A 201 -3.91 -17.04 5.71
C PRO A 201 -2.47 -17.30 5.23
N LYS A 202 -1.83 -16.33 4.58
CA LYS A 202 -0.43 -16.45 4.15
C LYS A 202 0.53 -16.64 5.33
N ASP A 203 0.34 -15.86 6.40
CA ASP A 203 1.17 -15.96 7.62
C ASP A 203 0.96 -17.30 8.32
N TYR A 204 -0.31 -17.74 8.41
CA TYR A 204 -0.61 -19.04 9.00
C TYR A 204 0.07 -20.16 8.22
N GLN A 205 -0.08 -20.21 6.91
CA GLN A 205 0.51 -21.27 6.09
C GLN A 205 2.03 -21.25 6.13
N ALA A 206 2.65 -20.06 6.04
CA ALA A 206 4.11 -19.93 6.15
C ALA A 206 4.63 -20.42 7.51
N LEU A 207 3.90 -20.14 8.60
CA LEU A 207 4.25 -20.65 9.91
C LEU A 207 4.14 -22.18 9.97
N MET A 208 3.08 -22.76 9.38
CA MET A 208 2.91 -24.21 9.33
C MET A 208 3.99 -24.89 8.49
N ASP A 209 4.37 -24.31 7.37
CA ASP A 209 5.47 -24.82 6.52
C ASP A 209 6.81 -24.86 7.29
N LEU A 210 7.10 -23.84 8.11
CA LEU A 210 8.28 -23.84 8.96
C LEU A 210 8.19 -24.86 10.12
N LYS A 211 7.01 -24.99 10.74
CA LYS A 211 6.76 -26.03 11.78
C LYS A 211 6.97 -27.43 11.21
N ALA A 212 6.48 -27.70 10.01
CA ALA A 212 6.67 -28.98 9.31
C ALA A 212 8.14 -29.29 9.01
N LYS A 213 8.98 -28.26 8.82
CA LYS A 213 10.44 -28.39 8.67
C LYS A 213 11.19 -28.45 10.01
N ASN A 214 10.49 -28.54 11.13
CA ASN A 214 11.04 -28.53 12.49
C ASN A 214 11.92 -27.28 12.80
N HIS A 215 11.52 -26.13 12.28
CA HIS A 215 12.23 -24.89 12.57
C HIS A 215 12.06 -24.49 14.04
N GLU A 216 13.15 -24.44 14.81
CA GLU A 216 13.13 -24.33 16.27
C GLU A 216 12.30 -23.16 16.79
N LEU A 217 12.48 -21.96 16.24
CA LEU A 217 11.75 -20.76 16.68
C LEU A 217 10.27 -20.81 16.26
N ALA A 218 9.98 -21.29 15.04
CA ALA A 218 8.61 -21.38 14.54
C ALA A 218 7.78 -22.38 15.37
N SER A 219 8.39 -23.46 15.85
CA SER A 219 7.70 -24.50 16.65
C SER A 219 7.13 -23.95 17.97
N LYS A 220 7.70 -22.89 18.51
CA LYS A 220 7.30 -22.24 19.78
C LYS A 220 6.19 -21.19 19.58
N ILE A 221 5.87 -20.81 18.34
CA ILE A 221 4.90 -19.75 18.04
C ILE A 221 3.49 -20.33 18.01
N GLU A 222 2.61 -19.71 18.80
CA GLU A 222 1.18 -19.95 18.73
C GLU A 222 0.46 -18.70 18.18
N PRO A 223 -0.49 -18.85 17.23
CA PRO A 223 -1.28 -17.74 16.73
C PRO A 223 -2.05 -17.02 17.85
N ILE A 224 -2.13 -15.71 17.77
CA ILE A 224 -2.83 -14.88 18.78
C ILE A 224 -4.13 -14.34 18.16
N PRO A 225 -5.30 -14.84 18.57
CA PRO A 225 -6.57 -14.35 18.07
C PRO A 225 -6.87 -12.97 18.66
N ILE A 226 -7.29 -12.05 17.78
CA ILE A 226 -7.61 -10.64 18.13
C ILE A 226 -8.94 -10.18 17.55
N ILE A 227 -9.49 -10.89 16.57
CA ILE A 227 -10.75 -10.56 15.93
C ILE A 227 -11.70 -11.74 16.10
N VAL A 228 -12.89 -11.45 16.60
CA VAL A 228 -14.00 -12.42 16.65
C VAL A 228 -14.76 -12.32 15.34
N THR A 229 -14.72 -13.39 14.54
CA THR A 229 -15.31 -13.43 13.19
C THR A 229 -16.48 -14.41 13.19
N PRO A 230 -17.72 -13.95 12.97
CA PRO A 230 -18.89 -14.85 12.95
C PRO A 230 -18.75 -15.95 11.89
N GLY A 231 -18.94 -17.20 12.31
CA GLY A 231 -18.80 -18.38 11.46
C GLY A 231 -17.41 -19.00 11.43
N TYR A 232 -16.46 -18.41 12.17
CA TYR A 232 -15.12 -18.96 12.38
C TYR A 232 -14.87 -19.19 13.89
N ASP A 233 -13.91 -20.08 14.19
CA ASP A 233 -13.39 -20.23 15.55
C ASP A 233 -12.37 -19.11 15.89
N ALA A 234 -11.57 -19.33 16.93
CA ALA A 234 -10.54 -18.36 17.34
C ALA A 234 -9.40 -18.17 16.30
N TYR A 235 -9.29 -19.06 15.31
CA TYR A 235 -8.20 -19.08 14.34
C TYR A 235 -8.72 -19.09 12.89
N PRO A 236 -9.38 -18.03 12.44
CA PRO A 236 -9.99 -17.98 11.12
C PRO A 236 -8.97 -18.17 9.99
N GLY A 237 -7.72 -17.70 10.16
CA GLY A 237 -6.64 -17.96 9.19
C GLY A 237 -6.37 -19.44 8.96
N LYS A 238 -6.41 -20.25 10.04
CA LYS A 238 -6.31 -21.71 9.97
C LYS A 238 -7.50 -22.30 9.23
N GLN A 239 -8.71 -21.98 9.69
CA GLN A 239 -9.94 -22.59 9.17
C GLN A 239 -10.14 -22.34 7.67
N ILE A 240 -9.85 -21.15 7.18
CA ILE A 240 -9.99 -20.84 5.76
C ILE A 240 -8.95 -21.59 4.92
N CYS A 241 -7.71 -21.75 5.39
CA CYS A 241 -6.70 -22.55 4.72
C CYS A 241 -7.11 -24.02 4.63
N GLU A 242 -7.63 -24.59 5.72
CA GLU A 242 -8.15 -25.96 5.75
C GLU A 242 -9.36 -26.14 4.84
N LYS A 243 -10.32 -25.20 4.86
CA LYS A 243 -11.52 -25.19 4.01
C LYS A 243 -11.19 -25.23 2.51
N LEU A 244 -10.22 -24.44 2.08
CA LEU A 244 -9.82 -24.37 0.68
C LEU A 244 -8.74 -25.39 0.31
N GLY A 245 -8.22 -26.14 1.28
CA GLY A 245 -7.18 -27.15 1.07
C GLY A 245 -5.88 -26.51 0.57
N VAL A 246 -5.46 -25.42 1.23
CA VAL A 246 -4.16 -24.76 0.99
C VAL A 246 -3.04 -25.72 1.41
N SER A 247 -2.05 -25.89 0.56
CA SER A 247 -0.97 -26.87 0.73
C SER A 247 0.36 -26.30 1.23
N ASN A 248 0.68 -25.06 0.87
CA ASN A 248 1.93 -24.38 1.24
C ASN A 248 1.81 -22.87 1.04
N GLN A 249 2.83 -22.11 1.46
CA GLN A 249 2.86 -20.64 1.40
C GLN A 249 2.86 -20.01 0.00
N THR A 250 3.05 -20.82 -1.07
CA THR A 250 3.03 -20.36 -2.47
C THR A 250 1.77 -20.83 -3.22
N ASP A 251 0.81 -21.43 -2.52
CA ASP A 251 -0.44 -21.91 -3.11
C ASP A 251 -1.30 -20.72 -3.56
N GLU A 252 -1.75 -20.73 -4.83
CA GLU A 252 -2.58 -19.66 -5.41
C GLU A 252 -3.92 -19.47 -4.67
N LYS A 253 -4.41 -20.51 -4.01
CA LYS A 253 -5.63 -20.45 -3.18
C LYS A 253 -5.51 -19.48 -2.00
N LEU A 254 -4.30 -19.11 -1.60
CA LEU A 254 -4.07 -18.12 -0.55
C LEU A 254 -4.61 -16.74 -0.89
N GLU A 255 -4.70 -16.38 -2.17
CA GLU A 255 -5.32 -15.11 -2.56
C GLU A 255 -6.83 -15.13 -2.31
N GLU A 256 -7.49 -16.22 -2.67
CA GLU A 256 -8.92 -16.43 -2.42
C GLU A 256 -9.20 -16.47 -0.92
N ALA A 257 -8.41 -17.27 -0.17
CA ALA A 257 -8.50 -17.35 1.28
C ALA A 257 -8.38 -15.98 1.96
N THR A 258 -7.41 -15.17 1.52
CA THR A 258 -7.18 -13.84 2.06
C THR A 258 -8.35 -12.90 1.76
N LYS A 259 -8.84 -12.88 0.53
CA LYS A 259 -9.97 -12.03 0.13
C LYS A 259 -11.25 -12.40 0.89
N GLU A 260 -11.57 -13.68 0.98
CA GLU A 260 -12.76 -14.17 1.70
C GLU A 260 -12.69 -13.80 3.18
N LEU A 261 -11.59 -14.09 3.84
CA LEU A 261 -11.44 -13.85 5.27
C LEU A 261 -11.43 -12.35 5.59
N TYR A 262 -10.63 -11.57 4.86
CA TYR A 262 -10.51 -10.12 5.14
C TYR A 262 -11.82 -9.39 4.91
N LEU A 263 -12.56 -9.73 3.87
CA LEU A 263 -13.89 -9.16 3.65
C LEU A 263 -14.84 -9.52 4.80
N LYS A 264 -14.81 -10.77 5.27
CA LYS A 264 -15.67 -11.23 6.36
C LYS A 264 -15.30 -10.55 7.68
N GLU A 265 -14.02 -10.42 8.00
CA GLU A 265 -13.55 -9.71 9.19
C GLU A 265 -13.90 -8.22 9.15
N PHE A 266 -13.76 -7.58 7.99
CA PHE A 266 -14.12 -6.17 7.80
C PHE A 266 -15.62 -5.93 7.98
N THR A 267 -16.47 -6.83 7.45
CA THR A 267 -17.92 -6.67 7.47
C THR A 267 -18.53 -7.00 8.84
N ASP A 268 -18.12 -8.13 9.42
CA ASP A 268 -18.79 -8.72 10.59
C ASP A 268 -17.86 -8.92 11.80
N GLY A 269 -16.55 -8.73 11.61
CA GLY A 269 -15.55 -8.94 12.64
C GLY A 269 -15.60 -7.87 13.74
N LYS A 270 -15.25 -8.29 14.96
CA LYS A 270 -15.13 -7.40 16.12
C LYS A 270 -13.80 -7.64 16.80
N LEU A 271 -13.10 -6.54 17.11
CA LEU A 271 -11.90 -6.60 17.92
C LEU A 271 -12.24 -7.15 19.33
N ASN A 272 -11.39 -8.02 19.84
CA ASN A 272 -11.55 -8.57 21.17
C ASN A 272 -10.90 -7.66 22.24
N GLU A 273 -11.00 -8.05 23.50
CA GLU A 273 -10.48 -7.31 24.66
C GLU A 273 -8.98 -7.01 24.60
N LYS A 274 -8.18 -7.79 23.85
CA LYS A 274 -6.74 -7.53 23.67
C LYS A 274 -6.47 -6.25 22.90
N CYS A 275 -7.46 -5.79 22.15
CA CYS A 275 -7.40 -4.57 21.34
C CYS A 275 -8.17 -3.39 21.96
N GLU A 276 -8.61 -3.48 23.22
CA GLU A 276 -9.41 -2.42 23.89
C GLU A 276 -8.73 -1.05 23.94
N GLN A 277 -7.40 -1.02 23.83
CA GLN A 277 -6.64 0.24 23.77
C GLN A 277 -6.93 1.06 22.50
N PHE A 278 -7.46 0.42 21.44
CA PHE A 278 -7.96 1.07 20.23
C PHE A 278 -9.46 1.36 20.33
N ASN A 279 -9.89 1.93 21.42
CA ASN A 279 -11.29 2.29 21.68
C ASN A 279 -11.98 2.81 20.40
N ASN A 280 -12.95 2.04 19.89
CA ASN A 280 -13.81 2.32 18.73
C ASN A 280 -13.19 2.15 17.33
N GLU A 281 -12.01 1.60 17.16
CA GLU A 281 -11.53 1.30 15.82
C GLU A 281 -12.19 0.04 15.27
N LYS A 282 -12.65 0.15 14.03
CA LYS A 282 -13.22 -0.97 13.29
C LYS A 282 -12.10 -1.82 12.69
N VAL A 283 -12.39 -3.10 12.46
CA VAL A 283 -11.55 -3.95 11.63
C VAL A 283 -11.35 -3.29 10.26
N GLN A 284 -10.10 -3.18 9.82
CA GLN A 284 -9.75 -2.58 8.54
C GLN A 284 -9.76 -3.63 7.42
N TYR A 285 -10.13 -3.19 6.23
CA TYR A 285 -10.03 -4.01 5.04
C TYR A 285 -8.61 -3.88 4.46
N GLY A 286 -7.92 -4.99 4.37
CA GLY A 286 -6.57 -5.05 3.83
C GLY A 286 -6.48 -5.53 2.41
#